data_6e7b1c151e81e8d626989457373e616a
#
_entry.id   6e7b1c151e81e8d626989457373e616a
#
_cell.length_a   1.000
_cell.length_b   1.000
_cell.length_c   1.000
_cell.angle_alpha   90.00
_cell.angle_beta   90.00
_cell.angle_gamma   90.00
#
_symmetry.space_group_name_H-M   'P 1'
#
loop_
_entity.id
_entity.type
_entity.pdbx_description
1 polymer ?
#
loop_
_entity_poly.entity_id
_entity_poly.type
_entity_poly.pdbx_seq_one_letter_code
_entity_poly.pdbx_strand_id
1 'polypeptide(L)'
;MLKRDSVIFESVRLLAVISVAVCLIPAGAHFFELADKMYLSVPEYMTTQKIYAGWSFFGVAIIAAILFTLTHTLMARAERAAFFPSLTALLCLGATQVIFWTFTYPMNVVTNNWTINPQDFEAARRQWEYSHAVNAVLTFVALVTITLSTLLYKREN
;
A
#
# COMPACT_ATOMS: atom_id res chain seq x y z
N MET A 1 0.03 -17.14 -31.58
CA MET A 1 0.22 -17.44 -30.15
C MET A 1 1.14 -16.42 -29.51
N LEU A 2 2.37 -16.23 -29.91
CA LEU A 2 3.37 -15.32 -29.32
C LEU A 2 2.94 -13.85 -29.13
N LYS A 3 2.13 -13.27 -30.05
CA LYS A 3 1.70 -11.86 -29.93
C LYS A 3 0.66 -11.63 -28.82
N ARG A 4 -0.19 -12.62 -28.56
CA ARG A 4 -1.25 -12.54 -27.51
C ARG A 4 -0.65 -12.65 -26.11
N ASP A 5 0.31 -13.55 -25.91
CA ASP A 5 0.99 -13.74 -24.64
C ASP A 5 1.80 -12.50 -24.26
N SER A 6 2.32 -11.78 -25.26
CA SER A 6 2.99 -10.49 -25.13
C SER A 6 2.06 -9.40 -24.57
N VAL A 7 0.86 -9.28 -25.09
CA VAL A 7 -0.11 -8.23 -24.65
C VAL A 7 -0.54 -8.49 -23.21
N ILE A 8 -0.81 -9.74 -22.85
CA ILE A 8 -1.18 -10.12 -21.47
C ILE A 8 -0.05 -9.75 -20.51
N PHE A 9 1.18 -10.09 -20.85
CA PHE A 9 2.33 -9.78 -20.01
C PHE A 9 2.52 -8.27 -19.79
N GLU A 10 2.47 -7.49 -20.85
CA GLU A 10 2.58 -6.02 -20.76
C GLU A 10 1.43 -5.42 -19.95
N SER A 11 0.21 -5.96 -20.10
CA SER A 11 -0.94 -5.52 -19.31
C SER A 11 -0.75 -5.81 -17.81
N VAL A 12 -0.25 -6.99 -17.45
CA VAL A 12 0.04 -7.35 -16.05
C VAL A 12 1.08 -6.40 -15.45
N ARG A 13 2.16 -6.10 -16.19
CA ARG A 13 3.20 -5.16 -15.74
C ARG A 13 2.63 -3.77 -15.48
N LEU A 14 1.86 -3.25 -16.42
CA LEU A 14 1.22 -1.94 -16.31
C LEU A 14 0.26 -1.90 -15.12
N LEU A 15 -0.59 -2.92 -14.98
CA LEU A 15 -1.56 -2.99 -13.90
C LEU A 15 -0.90 -3.17 -12.52
N ALA A 16 0.23 -3.88 -12.44
CA ALA A 16 1.01 -3.98 -11.21
C ALA A 16 1.52 -2.60 -10.77
N VAL A 17 2.13 -1.82 -11.67
CA VAL A 17 2.62 -0.48 -11.34
C VAL A 17 1.47 0.46 -10.99
N ILE A 18 0.40 0.50 -11.80
CA ILE A 18 -0.73 1.41 -11.57
C ILE A 18 -1.42 1.10 -10.23
N SER A 19 -1.69 -0.16 -9.93
CA SER A 19 -2.38 -0.52 -8.69
C SER A 19 -1.56 -0.18 -7.44
N VAL A 20 -0.23 -0.38 -7.47
CA VAL A 20 0.65 0.07 -6.36
C VAL A 20 0.69 1.59 -6.27
N ALA A 21 0.73 2.31 -7.39
CA ALA A 21 0.67 3.78 -7.40
C ALA A 21 -0.65 4.30 -6.81
N VAL A 22 -1.78 3.65 -7.11
CA VAL A 22 -3.09 3.99 -6.51
C VAL A 22 -3.07 3.75 -5.00
N CYS A 23 -2.45 2.67 -4.51
CA CYS A 23 -2.30 2.43 -3.06
C CYS A 23 -1.45 3.51 -2.38
N LEU A 24 -0.49 4.11 -3.09
CA LEU A 24 0.35 5.16 -2.52
C LEU A 24 -0.41 6.47 -2.29
N ILE A 25 -1.55 6.72 -2.96
CA ILE A 25 -2.33 7.95 -2.79
C ILE A 25 -2.80 8.10 -1.33
N PRO A 26 -3.61 7.18 -0.76
CA PRO A 26 -4.04 7.29 0.63
C PRO A 26 -2.88 7.13 1.61
N ALA A 27 -1.92 6.24 1.34
CA ALA A 27 -0.77 6.04 2.21
C ALA A 27 0.10 7.32 2.28
N GLY A 28 0.35 7.97 1.15
CA GLY A 28 1.08 9.23 1.07
C GLY A 28 0.36 10.38 1.78
N ALA A 29 -0.98 10.48 1.65
CA ALA A 29 -1.77 11.46 2.38
C ALA A 29 -1.54 11.33 3.90
N HIS A 30 -1.71 10.15 4.47
CA HIS A 30 -1.46 9.90 5.90
C HIS A 30 -0.02 10.21 6.32
N PHE A 31 0.96 9.92 5.45
CA PHE A 31 2.36 10.20 5.75
C PHE A 31 2.65 11.70 5.85
N PHE A 32 2.16 12.49 4.89
CA PHE A 32 2.42 13.93 4.86
C PHE A 32 1.61 14.71 5.91
N GLU A 33 0.46 14.19 6.32
CA GLU A 33 -0.37 14.80 7.36
C GLU A 33 0.12 14.46 8.79
N LEU A 34 0.97 13.44 8.94
CA LEU A 34 1.39 12.90 10.24
C LEU A 34 1.86 13.99 11.20
N ALA A 35 2.76 14.86 10.75
CA ALA A 35 3.36 15.87 11.61
C ALA A 35 2.27 16.80 12.19
N ASP A 36 1.41 17.35 11.34
CA ASP A 36 0.38 18.30 11.74
C ASP A 36 -0.71 17.63 12.58
N LYS A 37 -1.12 16.43 12.21
CA LYS A 37 -2.15 15.67 12.93
C LYS A 37 -1.75 15.31 14.37
N MET A 38 -0.46 15.12 14.62
CA MET A 38 0.03 14.84 15.98
C MET A 38 -0.06 16.04 16.93
N TYR A 39 -0.23 17.26 16.42
CA TYR A 39 -0.42 18.48 17.23
C TYR A 39 -1.87 18.90 17.39
N LEU A 40 -2.81 18.27 16.68
CA LEU A 40 -4.23 18.59 16.80
C LEU A 40 -4.77 18.25 18.20
N SER A 41 -5.64 19.11 18.73
CA SER A 41 -6.46 18.77 19.88
C SER A 41 -7.39 17.58 19.57
N VAL A 42 -7.89 16.90 20.62
CA VAL A 42 -8.79 15.75 20.45
C VAL A 42 -9.99 16.06 19.54
N PRO A 43 -10.74 17.18 19.74
CA PRO A 43 -11.89 17.51 18.89
C PRO A 43 -11.51 17.76 17.42
N GLU A 44 -10.38 18.44 17.18
CA GLU A 44 -9.88 18.70 15.82
C GLU A 44 -9.48 17.42 15.12
N TYR A 45 -8.73 16.55 15.81
CA TYR A 45 -8.33 15.25 15.28
C TYR A 45 -9.55 14.40 14.92
N MET A 46 -10.51 14.25 15.82
CA MET A 46 -11.74 13.50 15.58
C MET A 46 -12.57 14.08 14.41
N THR A 47 -12.51 15.40 14.22
CA THR A 47 -13.16 16.04 13.07
C THR A 47 -12.41 15.75 11.78
N THR A 48 -11.08 15.80 11.79
CA THR A 48 -10.23 15.50 10.63
C THR A 48 -10.40 14.05 10.17
N GLN A 49 -10.57 13.10 11.09
CA GLN A 49 -10.78 11.69 10.75
C GLN A 49 -12.01 11.43 9.87
N LYS A 50 -13.01 12.34 9.87
CA LYS A 50 -14.22 12.20 9.04
C LYS A 50 -13.93 12.26 7.54
N ILE A 51 -12.82 12.88 7.11
CA ILE A 51 -12.45 12.94 5.69
C ILE A 51 -12.09 11.57 5.10
N TYR A 52 -11.72 10.61 5.97
CA TYR A 52 -11.38 9.25 5.54
C TYR A 52 -12.59 8.31 5.43
N ALA A 53 -13.80 8.82 5.68
CA ALA A 53 -15.02 8.03 5.49
C ALA A 53 -15.09 7.50 4.04
N GLY A 54 -15.22 6.19 3.90
CA GLY A 54 -15.25 5.53 2.58
C GLY A 54 -13.87 5.14 2.00
N TRP A 55 -12.76 5.53 2.61
CA TRP A 55 -11.42 5.13 2.12
C TRP A 55 -11.16 3.62 2.19
N SER A 56 -12.02 2.85 2.85
CA SER A 56 -12.00 1.39 2.78
C SER A 56 -12.07 0.84 1.33
N PHE A 57 -12.59 1.62 0.36
CA PHE A 57 -12.53 1.25 -1.06
C PHE A 57 -11.11 1.08 -1.59
N PHE A 58 -10.10 1.73 -1.01
CA PHE A 58 -8.71 1.48 -1.35
C PHE A 58 -8.26 0.04 -1.02
N GLY A 59 -9.04 -0.70 -0.22
CA GLY A 59 -8.87 -2.15 -0.06
C GLY A 59 -8.93 -2.93 -1.38
N VAL A 60 -9.71 -2.48 -2.35
CA VAL A 60 -9.75 -3.08 -3.70
C VAL A 60 -8.41 -2.85 -4.43
N ALA A 61 -7.84 -1.64 -4.29
CA ALA A 61 -6.57 -1.32 -4.91
C ALA A 61 -5.41 -2.16 -4.35
N ILE A 62 -5.37 -2.39 -3.03
CA ILE A 62 -4.31 -3.22 -2.43
C ILE A 62 -4.44 -4.70 -2.83
N ILE A 63 -5.65 -5.23 -2.93
CA ILE A 63 -5.87 -6.58 -3.45
C ILE A 63 -5.37 -6.68 -4.90
N ALA A 64 -5.74 -5.74 -5.75
CA ALA A 64 -5.26 -5.68 -7.14
C ALA A 64 -3.73 -5.57 -7.21
N ALA A 65 -3.11 -4.69 -6.38
CA ALA A 65 -1.67 -4.53 -6.31
C ALA A 65 -0.95 -5.84 -5.95
N ILE A 66 -1.45 -6.56 -4.96
CA ILE A 66 -0.88 -7.86 -4.56
C ILE A 66 -1.03 -8.89 -5.69
N LEU A 67 -2.22 -9.02 -6.29
CA LEU A 67 -2.49 -10.00 -7.33
C LEU A 67 -1.66 -9.75 -8.60
N PHE A 68 -1.61 -8.50 -9.09
CA PHE A 68 -0.84 -8.18 -10.29
C PHE A 68 0.67 -8.24 -10.03
N THR A 69 1.15 -7.82 -8.86
CA THR A 69 2.55 -7.93 -8.48
C THR A 69 2.97 -9.40 -8.34
N LEU A 70 2.15 -10.24 -7.70
CA LEU A 70 2.39 -11.68 -7.62
C LEU A 70 2.46 -12.31 -9.02
N THR A 71 1.48 -12.02 -9.87
CA THR A 71 1.43 -12.54 -11.24
C THR A 71 2.68 -12.11 -12.02
N HIS A 72 3.06 -10.83 -11.94
CA HIS A 72 4.29 -10.34 -12.56
C HIS A 72 5.53 -11.04 -12.02
N THR A 73 5.65 -11.23 -10.70
CA THR A 73 6.77 -11.93 -10.06
C THR A 73 6.90 -13.36 -10.58
N LEU A 74 5.78 -14.09 -10.69
CA LEU A 74 5.77 -15.44 -11.21
C LEU A 74 6.16 -15.50 -12.70
N MET A 75 5.73 -14.52 -13.50
CA MET A 75 6.09 -14.42 -14.92
C MET A 75 7.57 -14.04 -15.11
N ALA A 76 8.14 -13.23 -14.21
CA ALA A 76 9.52 -12.77 -14.24
C ALA A 76 10.52 -13.77 -13.64
N ARG A 77 10.10 -14.92 -13.14
CA ARG A 77 10.93 -15.85 -12.32
C ARG A 77 12.21 -16.34 -13.00
N ALA A 78 12.24 -16.40 -14.32
CA ALA A 78 13.41 -16.83 -15.09
C ALA A 78 14.45 -15.71 -15.27
N GLU A 79 14.04 -14.43 -15.17
CA GLU A 79 14.87 -13.25 -15.35
C GLU A 79 15.23 -12.65 -13.98
N ARG A 80 16.38 -13.02 -13.44
CA ARG A 80 16.79 -12.62 -12.08
C ARG A 80 16.78 -11.11 -11.85
N ALA A 81 17.16 -10.33 -12.85
CA ALA A 81 17.22 -8.88 -12.76
C ALA A 81 15.83 -8.25 -12.52
N ALA A 82 14.78 -8.85 -13.07
CA ALA A 82 13.40 -8.43 -12.86
C ALA A 82 12.74 -9.13 -11.66
N PHE A 83 13.08 -10.40 -11.42
CA PHE A 83 12.48 -11.22 -10.38
C PHE A 83 12.70 -10.65 -8.97
N PHE A 84 13.95 -10.35 -8.58
CA PHE A 84 14.24 -9.91 -7.23
C PHE A 84 13.58 -8.56 -6.89
N PRO A 85 13.60 -7.52 -7.74
CA PRO A 85 12.85 -6.30 -7.45
C PRO A 85 11.33 -6.53 -7.34
N SER A 86 10.73 -7.37 -8.19
CA SER A 86 9.29 -7.66 -8.07
C SER A 86 8.96 -8.46 -6.81
N LEU A 87 9.82 -9.39 -6.41
CA LEU A 87 9.68 -10.10 -5.14
C LEU A 87 9.78 -9.14 -3.94
N THR A 88 10.71 -8.19 -3.97
CA THR A 88 10.81 -7.14 -2.95
C THR A 88 9.52 -6.33 -2.87
N ALA A 89 8.95 -5.91 -4.01
CA ALA A 89 7.67 -5.22 -4.04
C ALA A 89 6.55 -6.05 -3.40
N LEU A 90 6.47 -7.33 -3.74
CA LEU A 90 5.47 -8.25 -3.19
C LEU A 90 5.61 -8.42 -1.67
N LEU A 91 6.85 -8.56 -1.18
CA LEU A 91 7.13 -8.66 0.26
C LEU A 91 6.76 -7.36 1.00
N CYS A 92 7.06 -6.20 0.42
CA CYS A 92 6.63 -4.91 0.98
C CYS A 92 5.11 -4.81 1.06
N LEU A 93 4.38 -5.17 -0.01
CA LEU A 93 2.91 -5.18 0.00
C LEU A 93 2.36 -6.17 1.04
N GLY A 94 2.96 -7.35 1.18
CA GLY A 94 2.60 -8.30 2.23
C GLY A 94 2.83 -7.73 3.63
N ALA A 95 3.96 -7.05 3.85
CA ALA A 95 4.28 -6.41 5.13
C ALA A 95 3.27 -5.30 5.48
N THR A 96 2.78 -4.52 4.50
CA THR A 96 1.73 -3.52 4.75
C THR A 96 0.46 -4.17 5.29
N GLN A 97 0.10 -5.38 4.83
CA GLN A 97 -1.07 -6.10 5.32
C GLN A 97 -0.86 -6.58 6.76
N VAL A 98 0.33 -7.10 7.08
CA VAL A 98 0.65 -7.50 8.46
C VAL A 98 0.53 -6.29 9.39
N ILE A 99 1.10 -5.15 9.02
CA ILE A 99 1.02 -3.92 9.82
C ILE A 99 -0.42 -3.44 9.95
N PHE A 100 -1.18 -3.43 8.86
CA PHE A 100 -2.58 -3.00 8.88
C PHE A 100 -3.41 -3.83 9.86
N TRP A 101 -3.38 -5.15 9.74
CA TRP A 101 -4.20 -6.03 10.56
C TRP A 101 -3.74 -6.10 12.03
N THR A 102 -2.43 -5.86 12.29
CA THR A 102 -1.87 -5.94 13.64
C THR A 102 -1.98 -4.62 14.39
N PHE A 103 -1.81 -3.49 13.72
CA PHE A 103 -1.69 -2.18 14.38
C PHE A 103 -2.78 -1.18 13.98
N THR A 104 -3.11 -1.06 12.69
CA THR A 104 -4.07 -0.05 12.20
C THR A 104 -5.50 -0.48 12.49
N TYR A 105 -5.88 -1.68 12.06
CA TYR A 105 -7.26 -2.17 12.15
C TYR A 105 -7.79 -2.28 13.59
N PRO A 106 -7.03 -2.74 14.60
CA PRO A 106 -7.50 -2.72 15.98
C PRO A 106 -7.88 -1.32 16.46
N MET A 107 -7.18 -0.28 16.03
CA MET A 107 -7.53 1.10 16.38
C MET A 107 -8.84 1.55 15.71
N ASN A 108 -9.07 1.14 14.46
CA ASN A 108 -10.37 1.37 13.81
C ASN A 108 -11.52 0.69 14.57
N VAL A 109 -11.29 -0.51 15.12
CA VAL A 109 -12.30 -1.23 15.90
C VAL A 109 -12.59 -0.52 17.22
N VAL A 110 -11.57 -0.22 18.05
CA VAL A 110 -11.78 0.38 19.39
C VAL A 110 -12.31 1.81 19.32
N THR A 111 -12.06 2.54 18.24
CA THR A 111 -12.55 3.90 18.01
C THR A 111 -13.84 3.94 17.20
N ASN A 112 -14.36 2.78 16.78
CA ASN A 112 -15.45 2.68 15.81
C ASN A 112 -15.20 3.59 14.59
N ASN A 113 -14.04 3.40 13.94
CA ASN A 113 -13.55 4.24 12.86
C ASN A 113 -13.49 5.74 13.23
N TRP A 114 -12.94 6.04 14.41
CA TRP A 114 -12.74 7.40 14.92
C TRP A 114 -14.03 8.20 15.12
N THR A 115 -15.13 7.51 15.40
CA THR A 115 -16.39 8.13 15.85
C THR A 115 -16.53 8.17 17.37
N ILE A 116 -15.76 7.33 18.07
CA ILE A 116 -15.73 7.23 19.52
C ILE A 116 -14.33 7.57 20.02
N ASN A 117 -14.24 8.43 21.04
CA ASN A 117 -12.98 8.75 21.68
C ASN A 117 -12.53 7.56 22.54
N PRO A 118 -11.35 6.95 22.26
CA PRO A 118 -10.85 5.83 23.05
C PRO A 118 -10.37 6.28 24.44
N GLN A 119 -10.29 5.34 25.39
CA GLN A 119 -9.86 5.62 26.76
C GLN A 119 -8.43 6.20 26.82
N ASP A 120 -7.51 5.66 26.02
CA ASP A 120 -6.16 6.20 25.82
C ASP A 120 -6.03 6.73 24.38
N PHE A 121 -6.50 7.96 24.21
CA PHE A 121 -6.49 8.63 22.92
C PHE A 121 -5.09 8.76 22.32
N GLU A 122 -4.12 9.16 23.14
CA GLU A 122 -2.77 9.43 22.65
C GLU A 122 -2.04 8.15 22.19
N ALA A 123 -2.23 7.05 22.92
CA ALA A 123 -1.68 5.76 22.48
C ALA A 123 -2.36 5.27 21.20
N ALA A 124 -3.69 5.36 21.12
CA ALA A 124 -4.45 4.95 19.94
C ALA A 124 -4.06 5.79 18.71
N ARG A 125 -3.98 7.13 18.86
CA ARG A 125 -3.54 8.04 17.79
C ARG A 125 -2.15 7.69 17.32
N ARG A 126 -1.16 7.58 18.22
CA ARG A 126 0.23 7.22 17.85
C ARG A 126 0.27 5.89 17.11
N GLN A 127 -0.36 4.86 17.62
CA GLN A 127 -0.34 3.55 16.98
C GLN A 127 -0.94 3.60 15.57
N TRP A 128 -2.06 4.28 15.39
CA TRP A 128 -2.75 4.40 14.11
C TRP A 128 -1.92 5.22 13.10
N GLU A 129 -1.46 6.41 13.48
CA GLU A 129 -0.72 7.31 12.60
C GLU A 129 0.64 6.72 12.20
N TYR A 130 1.42 6.19 13.14
CA TYR A 130 2.72 5.60 12.80
C TYR A 130 2.58 4.31 11.98
N SER A 131 1.54 3.51 12.19
CA SER A 131 1.30 2.34 11.36
C SER A 131 1.01 2.72 9.90
N HIS A 132 0.26 3.80 9.66
CA HIS A 132 0.05 4.35 8.33
C HIS A 132 1.34 4.93 7.72
N ALA A 133 2.16 5.61 8.50
CA ALA A 133 3.43 6.16 8.02
C ALA A 133 4.39 5.05 7.56
N VAL A 134 4.52 3.97 8.33
CA VAL A 134 5.32 2.80 7.93
C VAL A 134 4.75 2.16 6.66
N ASN A 135 3.44 2.01 6.57
CA ASN A 135 2.79 1.48 5.37
C ASN A 135 3.05 2.37 4.14
N ALA A 136 3.10 3.69 4.29
CA ALA A 136 3.42 4.60 3.20
C ALA A 136 4.86 4.37 2.68
N VAL A 137 5.84 4.24 3.57
CA VAL A 137 7.23 3.95 3.20
C VAL A 137 7.33 2.62 2.48
N LEU A 138 6.70 1.56 2.99
CA LEU A 138 6.70 0.24 2.35
C LEU A 138 6.02 0.25 0.98
N THR A 139 4.91 0.97 0.84
CA THR A 139 4.21 1.13 -0.44
C THR A 139 5.06 1.90 -1.45
N PHE A 140 5.78 2.94 -1.00
CA PHE A 140 6.71 3.67 -1.86
C PHE A 140 7.86 2.76 -2.32
N VAL A 141 8.47 1.99 -1.42
CA VAL A 141 9.51 0.99 -1.79
C VAL A 141 8.95 -0.04 -2.77
N ALA A 142 7.71 -0.51 -2.55
CA ALA A 142 7.04 -1.42 -3.47
C ALA A 142 6.87 -0.80 -4.86
N LEU A 143 6.46 0.47 -4.95
CA LEU A 143 6.32 1.18 -6.22
C LEU A 143 7.65 1.31 -6.96
N VAL A 144 8.70 1.74 -6.26
CA VAL A 144 10.04 1.86 -6.85
C VAL A 144 10.53 0.51 -7.37
N THR A 145 10.42 -0.54 -6.57
CA THR A 145 10.96 -1.85 -6.91
C THR A 145 10.14 -2.57 -7.98
N ILE A 146 8.80 -2.45 -8.01
CA ILE A 146 8.00 -3.00 -9.11
C ILE A 146 8.27 -2.26 -10.42
N THR A 147 8.43 -0.94 -10.38
CA THR A 147 8.80 -0.15 -11.55
C THR A 147 10.17 -0.56 -12.07
N LEU A 148 11.17 -0.70 -11.18
CA LEU A 148 12.50 -1.17 -11.54
C LEU A 148 12.45 -2.56 -12.18
N SER A 149 11.65 -3.48 -11.63
CA SER A 149 11.43 -4.81 -12.21
C SER A 149 10.92 -4.72 -13.65
N THR A 150 9.97 -3.84 -13.93
CA THR A 150 9.42 -3.67 -15.28
C THR A 150 10.45 -3.12 -16.27
N LEU A 151 11.36 -2.25 -15.82
CA LEU A 151 12.42 -1.68 -16.64
C LEU A 151 13.55 -2.68 -16.93
N LEU A 152 13.86 -3.54 -15.97
CA LEU A 152 14.95 -4.51 -16.07
C LEU A 152 14.55 -5.80 -16.80
N TYR A 153 13.27 -6.04 -17.01
CA TYR A 153 12.81 -7.22 -17.71
C TYR A 153 13.23 -7.17 -19.18
N LYS A 154 14.14 -8.05 -19.56
CA LYS A 154 14.60 -8.20 -20.96
C LYS A 154 13.76 -9.28 -21.61
N ARG A 155 13.10 -8.93 -22.69
CA ARG A 155 12.42 -9.89 -23.53
C ARG A 155 13.47 -10.58 -24.41
N GLU A 156 13.59 -11.89 -24.32
CA GLU A 156 14.29 -12.65 -25.34
C GLU A 156 13.48 -12.57 -26.64
N ASN A 157 14.11 -11.98 -27.69
CA ASN A 157 13.53 -11.90 -29.04
C ASN A 157 13.65 -13.23 -29.76
#